data_7f68ab7c3a68adf47693126f4311dad6
#
_entry.id   7f68ab7c3a68adf47693126f4311dad6
#
_cell.length_a   1.000
_cell.length_b   1.000
_cell.length_c   1.000
_cell.angle_alpha   90.00
_cell.angle_beta   90.00
_cell.angle_gamma   90.00
#
_symmetry.space_group_name_H-M   'P 1'
#
loop_
_entity.id
_entity.type
_entity.pdbx_description
1 polymer ?
#
loop_
_entity_poly.entity_id
_entity_poly.type
_entity_poly.pdbx_seq_one_letter_code
_entity_poly.pdbx_strand_id
1 'polypeptide(L)'
;MTTTPRRYGLIAAAGSSVRFGGGLPKQYAPIGGVPLLAHTIAALNRSIVLEAIFVVLAPGDKHYAERIGTVAGVVPVYEGGATRGESVRNGLAAVGKRAGAEDWVLVHDAVRPCIDVTTLNRLLHELEEEPVGGLLAVPLCDTLKRAEVGAGVRAASTEPRNGLWCAQTPQMFRYAILNHALRRADVAQLLDEAQAVEALGVKPRLVQGSPANVKVTYPEDIALAEAILAGRTRTP
;
A
#
# COMPACT_ATOMS: atom_id res chain seq x y z
N MET A 1 -10.81 -4.43 -31.28
CA MET A 1 -10.23 -3.21 -30.69
C MET A 1 -9.81 -3.59 -29.27
N THR A 2 -8.52 -3.68 -29.00
CA THR A 2 -8.02 -3.91 -27.64
C THR A 2 -8.21 -2.60 -26.85
N THR A 3 -9.15 -2.59 -25.91
CA THR A 3 -9.32 -1.44 -25.00
C THR A 3 -8.09 -1.33 -24.10
N THR A 4 -7.58 -0.11 -23.94
CA THR A 4 -6.47 0.14 -22.99
C THR A 4 -6.89 -0.34 -21.60
N PRO A 5 -6.06 -1.15 -20.90
CA PRO A 5 -6.37 -1.64 -19.57
C PRO A 5 -6.61 -0.47 -18.60
N ARG A 6 -7.72 -0.55 -17.86
CA ARG A 6 -8.07 0.44 -16.82
C ARG A 6 -7.22 0.21 -15.57
N ARG A 7 -7.15 1.21 -14.72
CA ARG A 7 -6.38 1.17 -13.47
C ARG A 7 -7.31 1.43 -12.28
N TYR A 8 -7.22 0.60 -11.27
CA TYR A 8 -7.97 0.72 -10.03
C TYR A 8 -7.04 0.83 -8.83
N GLY A 9 -7.29 1.76 -7.93
CA GLY A 9 -6.62 1.83 -6.64
C GLY A 9 -7.33 0.95 -5.61
N LEU A 10 -6.58 0.28 -4.74
CA LEU A 10 -7.10 -0.48 -3.60
C LEU A 10 -6.31 -0.12 -2.36
N ILE A 11 -6.93 0.58 -1.41
CA ILE A 11 -6.29 1.02 -0.16
C ILE A 11 -6.79 0.15 0.99
N ALA A 12 -5.87 -0.58 1.64
CA ALA A 12 -6.19 -1.34 2.85
C ALA A 12 -6.16 -0.43 4.08
N ALA A 13 -7.34 -0.12 4.64
CA ALA A 13 -7.53 0.82 5.73
C ALA A 13 -8.35 0.25 6.91
N ALA A 14 -8.47 -1.08 7.03
CA ALA A 14 -9.28 -1.73 8.06
C ALA A 14 -8.53 -2.02 9.38
N GLY A 15 -7.25 -1.65 9.51
CA GLY A 15 -6.43 -1.96 10.68
C GLY A 15 -6.85 -1.19 11.93
N SER A 16 -6.89 -1.88 13.08
CA SER A 16 -7.23 -1.31 14.41
C SER A 16 -6.09 -0.54 15.08
N SER A 17 -4.85 -0.66 14.59
CA SER A 17 -3.67 0.14 15.00
C SER A 17 -3.32 0.12 16.50
N VAL A 18 -3.34 -1.05 17.13
CA VAL A 18 -3.04 -1.25 18.56
C VAL A 18 -1.72 -0.58 19.00
N ARG A 19 -0.70 -0.54 18.13
CA ARG A 19 0.62 0.07 18.39
C ARG A 19 0.64 1.60 18.42
N PHE A 20 -0.46 2.26 18.06
CA PHE A 20 -0.51 3.73 17.93
C PHE A 20 -1.11 4.45 19.15
N GLY A 21 -1.31 3.75 20.30
CA GLY A 21 -1.68 4.36 21.58
C GLY A 21 -3.17 4.52 21.85
N GLY A 22 -4.06 3.84 21.12
CA GLY A 22 -5.49 3.70 21.48
C GLY A 22 -6.40 4.86 21.08
N GLY A 23 -7.69 4.57 20.95
CA GLY A 23 -8.78 5.53 20.71
C GLY A 23 -9.10 5.75 19.23
N LEU A 24 -8.20 6.34 18.44
CA LEU A 24 -8.42 6.60 17.02
C LEU A 24 -7.53 5.68 16.16
N PRO A 25 -8.09 4.95 15.18
CA PRO A 25 -7.26 4.17 14.25
C PRO A 25 -6.27 5.08 13.51
N LYS A 26 -5.00 4.65 13.40
CA LYS A 26 -3.90 5.50 12.93
C LYS A 26 -4.09 6.10 11.53
N GLN A 27 -4.84 5.41 10.65
CA GLN A 27 -5.19 5.95 9.33
C GLN A 27 -5.98 7.26 9.41
N TYR A 28 -6.56 7.57 10.57
CA TYR A 28 -7.25 8.83 10.84
C TYR A 28 -6.43 9.81 11.68
N ALA A 29 -5.20 9.44 12.08
CA ALA A 29 -4.31 10.35 12.79
C ALA A 29 -4.03 11.59 11.91
N PRO A 30 -4.04 12.81 12.49
CA PRO A 30 -3.85 14.03 11.72
C PRO A 30 -2.38 14.23 11.33
N ILE A 31 -2.16 14.67 10.10
CA ILE A 31 -0.92 15.27 9.60
C ILE A 31 -1.29 16.66 9.09
N GLY A 32 -0.76 17.72 9.70
CA GLY A 32 -1.17 19.09 9.35
C GLY A 32 -2.67 19.33 9.51
N GLY A 33 -3.33 18.67 10.46
CA GLY A 33 -4.79 18.77 10.70
C GLY A 33 -5.67 17.93 9.76
N VAL A 34 -5.09 17.23 8.78
CA VAL A 34 -5.82 16.37 7.79
C VAL A 34 -5.55 14.90 8.10
N PRO A 35 -6.56 14.00 8.06
CA PRO A 35 -6.35 12.58 8.29
C PRO A 35 -5.32 11.96 7.35
N LEU A 36 -4.44 11.11 7.88
CA LEU A 36 -3.39 10.41 7.12
C LEU A 36 -3.96 9.71 5.88
N LEU A 37 -5.07 9.00 6.02
CA LEU A 37 -5.75 8.33 4.89
C LEU A 37 -6.21 9.33 3.82
N ALA A 38 -6.66 10.53 4.19
CA ALA A 38 -7.05 11.56 3.22
C ALA A 38 -5.85 12.04 2.38
N HIS A 39 -4.66 12.19 3.00
CA HIS A 39 -3.41 12.45 2.27
C HIS A 39 -3.08 11.33 1.29
N THR A 40 -3.22 10.08 1.70
CA THR A 40 -2.95 8.89 0.87
C THR A 40 -3.91 8.84 -0.34
N ILE A 41 -5.20 9.04 -0.12
CA ILE A 41 -6.20 9.11 -1.19
C ILE A 41 -5.86 10.25 -2.16
N ALA A 42 -5.59 11.44 -1.63
CA ALA A 42 -5.28 12.61 -2.44
C ALA A 42 -3.99 12.43 -3.25
N ALA A 43 -2.98 11.74 -2.72
CA ALA A 43 -1.74 11.45 -3.43
C ALA A 43 -1.98 10.56 -4.66
N LEU A 44 -2.80 9.51 -4.54
CA LEU A 44 -3.18 8.66 -5.67
C LEU A 44 -4.05 9.39 -6.68
N ASN A 45 -5.09 10.10 -6.24
CA ASN A 45 -6.02 10.81 -7.12
C ASN A 45 -5.37 11.90 -7.97
N ARG A 46 -4.36 12.59 -7.43
CA ARG A 46 -3.67 13.67 -8.14
C ARG A 46 -2.58 13.19 -9.08
N SER A 47 -2.07 11.99 -8.86
CA SER A 47 -0.84 11.55 -9.51
C SER A 47 -1.07 10.69 -10.73
N ILE A 48 -2.19 9.99 -10.81
CA ILE A 48 -2.49 9.04 -11.89
C ILE A 48 -3.99 9.00 -12.19
N VAL A 49 -4.32 8.67 -13.44
CA VAL A 49 -5.71 8.42 -13.82
C VAL A 49 -6.11 7.03 -13.35
N LEU A 50 -6.99 6.99 -12.36
CA LEU A 50 -7.64 5.80 -11.84
C LEU A 50 -9.12 5.83 -12.18
N GLU A 51 -9.68 4.69 -12.57
CA GLU A 51 -11.12 4.52 -12.77
C GLU A 51 -11.90 4.68 -11.45
N ALA A 52 -11.34 4.14 -10.38
CA ALA A 52 -11.81 4.33 -9.01
C ALA A 52 -10.73 3.93 -8.00
N ILE A 53 -10.83 4.47 -6.77
CA ILE A 53 -10.06 4.04 -5.60
C ILE A 53 -11.02 3.35 -4.62
N PHE A 54 -10.81 2.07 -4.36
CA PHE A 54 -11.53 1.31 -3.35
C PHE A 54 -10.80 1.43 -2.02
N VAL A 55 -11.46 1.94 -1.00
CA VAL A 55 -10.90 2.06 0.36
C VAL A 55 -11.55 1.01 1.25
N VAL A 56 -10.80 0.00 1.63
CA VAL A 56 -11.30 -1.10 2.46
C VAL A 56 -11.21 -0.72 3.93
N LEU A 57 -12.36 -0.62 4.56
CA LEU A 57 -12.57 -0.17 5.94
C LEU A 57 -13.03 -1.34 6.81
N ALA A 58 -12.82 -1.23 8.11
CA ALA A 58 -13.39 -2.20 9.05
C ALA A 58 -14.93 -2.20 8.97
N PRO A 59 -15.58 -3.35 9.18
CA PRO A 59 -17.03 -3.37 9.37
C PRO A 59 -17.45 -2.41 10.48
N GLY A 60 -18.43 -1.53 10.19
CA GLY A 60 -18.91 -0.54 11.15
C GLY A 60 -17.99 0.66 11.41
N ASP A 61 -16.96 0.88 10.59
CA ASP A 61 -16.15 2.09 10.67
C ASP A 61 -17.00 3.35 10.48
N LYS A 62 -17.04 4.22 11.49
CA LYS A 62 -17.77 5.50 11.48
C LYS A 62 -16.84 6.67 11.14
N HIS A 63 -15.54 6.51 11.37
CA HIS A 63 -14.56 7.59 11.22
C HIS A 63 -14.38 8.04 9.80
N TYR A 64 -14.54 7.13 8.81
CA TYR A 64 -14.41 7.50 7.41
C TYR A 64 -15.44 8.56 7.00
N ALA A 65 -16.71 8.31 7.30
CA ALA A 65 -17.79 9.24 6.98
C ALA A 65 -17.64 10.60 7.69
N GLU A 66 -17.24 10.58 8.97
CA GLU A 66 -17.11 11.77 9.82
C GLU A 66 -15.89 12.63 9.44
N ARG A 67 -14.75 12.01 9.05
CA ARG A 67 -13.47 12.68 8.91
C ARG A 67 -13.00 12.89 7.48
N ILE A 68 -13.48 12.07 6.55
CA ILE A 68 -13.11 12.12 5.14
C ILE A 68 -14.34 12.44 4.27
N GLY A 69 -15.45 11.77 4.54
CA GLY A 69 -16.70 11.96 3.81
C GLY A 69 -16.64 11.43 2.38
N THR A 70 -17.39 12.06 1.49
CA THR A 70 -17.47 11.67 0.08
C THR A 70 -16.34 12.31 -0.71
N VAL A 71 -15.56 11.47 -1.42
CA VAL A 71 -14.50 11.92 -2.33
C VAL A 71 -14.80 11.38 -3.72
N ALA A 72 -14.73 12.24 -4.74
CA ALA A 72 -14.98 11.84 -6.13
C ALA A 72 -14.01 10.72 -6.57
N GLY A 73 -14.54 9.68 -7.23
CA GLY A 73 -13.74 8.54 -7.69
C GLY A 73 -13.35 7.55 -6.58
N VAL A 74 -13.79 7.77 -5.32
CA VAL A 74 -13.48 6.89 -4.19
C VAL A 74 -14.70 6.09 -3.75
N VAL A 75 -14.52 4.79 -3.56
CA VAL A 75 -15.56 3.84 -3.15
C VAL A 75 -15.17 3.23 -1.80
N PRO A 76 -15.82 3.62 -0.70
CA PRO A 76 -15.62 2.97 0.59
C PRO A 76 -16.21 1.55 0.57
N VAL A 77 -15.46 0.58 1.10
CA VAL A 77 -15.82 -0.85 1.18
C VAL A 77 -15.69 -1.29 2.62
N TYR A 78 -16.81 -1.46 3.33
CA TYR A 78 -16.87 -1.82 4.75
C TYR A 78 -16.79 -3.34 4.97
N GLU A 79 -15.89 -4.00 4.26
CA GLU A 79 -15.69 -5.46 4.25
C GLU A 79 -14.27 -5.86 4.68
N GLY A 80 -13.62 -5.03 5.50
CA GLY A 80 -12.30 -5.33 6.04
C GLY A 80 -12.27 -6.65 6.82
N GLY A 81 -11.20 -7.45 6.64
CA GLY A 81 -10.96 -8.70 7.35
C GLY A 81 -10.15 -8.50 8.62
N ALA A 82 -9.86 -9.62 9.32
CA ALA A 82 -9.05 -9.63 10.53
C ALA A 82 -7.57 -9.30 10.25
N THR A 83 -7.10 -9.59 9.03
CA THR A 83 -5.73 -9.29 8.59
C THR A 83 -5.72 -8.32 7.40
N ARG A 84 -4.50 -7.77 7.10
CA ARG A 84 -4.31 -6.93 5.91
C ARG A 84 -4.60 -7.72 4.62
N GLY A 85 -4.11 -8.95 4.53
CA GLY A 85 -4.32 -9.80 3.35
C GLY A 85 -5.80 -10.13 3.13
N GLU A 86 -6.56 -10.42 4.19
CA GLU A 86 -8.01 -10.62 4.10
C GLU A 86 -8.73 -9.35 3.62
N SER A 87 -8.35 -8.20 4.15
CA SER A 87 -8.92 -6.91 3.74
C SER A 87 -8.66 -6.64 2.26
N VAL A 88 -7.45 -6.91 1.77
CA VAL A 88 -7.11 -6.76 0.35
C VAL A 88 -7.90 -7.73 -0.51
N ARG A 89 -8.04 -8.99 -0.12
CA ARG A 89 -8.84 -9.99 -0.84
C ARG A 89 -10.31 -9.57 -0.93
N ASN A 90 -10.89 -9.09 0.15
CA ASN A 90 -12.28 -8.64 0.19
C ASN A 90 -12.46 -7.37 -0.69
N GLY A 91 -11.54 -6.42 -0.62
CA GLY A 91 -11.55 -5.25 -1.48
C GLY A 91 -11.36 -5.59 -2.95
N LEU A 92 -10.50 -6.58 -3.26
CA LEU A 92 -10.31 -7.05 -4.63
C LEU A 92 -11.58 -7.68 -5.22
N ALA A 93 -12.41 -8.34 -4.40
CA ALA A 93 -13.72 -8.81 -4.82
C ALA A 93 -14.67 -7.66 -5.20
N ALA A 94 -14.60 -6.52 -4.49
CA ALA A 94 -15.34 -5.31 -4.85
C ALA A 94 -14.83 -4.69 -6.16
N VAL A 95 -13.50 -4.62 -6.37
CA VAL A 95 -12.87 -4.19 -7.64
C VAL A 95 -13.36 -5.07 -8.79
N GLY A 96 -13.41 -6.38 -8.60
CA GLY A 96 -13.82 -7.36 -9.62
C GLY A 96 -15.23 -7.21 -10.16
N LYS A 97 -16.09 -6.45 -9.49
CA LYS A 97 -17.43 -6.08 -10.02
C LYS A 97 -17.32 -5.11 -11.22
N ARG A 98 -16.14 -4.50 -11.44
CA ARG A 98 -15.90 -3.50 -12.49
C ARG A 98 -14.69 -3.82 -13.36
N ALA A 99 -13.69 -4.52 -12.82
CA ALA A 99 -12.43 -4.80 -13.50
C ALA A 99 -12.53 -6.00 -14.45
N GLY A 100 -11.93 -5.88 -15.62
CA GLY A 100 -11.62 -6.99 -16.51
C GLY A 100 -10.31 -7.70 -16.11
N ALA A 101 -10.05 -8.84 -16.73
CA ALA A 101 -8.88 -9.69 -16.42
C ALA A 101 -7.53 -8.93 -16.54
N GLU A 102 -7.42 -8.12 -17.59
CA GLU A 102 -6.19 -7.38 -17.94
C GLU A 102 -6.10 -5.99 -17.29
N ASP A 103 -7.14 -5.55 -16.56
CA ASP A 103 -7.09 -4.27 -15.85
C ASP A 103 -6.08 -4.34 -14.71
N TRP A 104 -5.52 -3.18 -14.36
CA TRP A 104 -4.53 -3.05 -13.31
C TRP A 104 -5.14 -2.75 -11.94
N VAL A 105 -4.61 -3.39 -10.91
CA VAL A 105 -4.94 -3.07 -9.52
C VAL A 105 -3.68 -2.63 -8.79
N LEU A 106 -3.71 -1.41 -8.25
CA LEU A 106 -2.65 -0.83 -7.43
C LEU A 106 -3.05 -0.95 -5.95
N VAL A 107 -2.46 -1.91 -5.24
CA VAL A 107 -2.70 -2.08 -3.81
C VAL A 107 -1.75 -1.16 -3.04
N HIS A 108 -2.32 -0.30 -2.20
CA HIS A 108 -1.55 0.69 -1.44
C HIS A 108 -1.90 0.71 0.05
N ASP A 109 -0.89 0.91 0.89
CA ASP A 109 -1.08 1.04 2.33
C ASP A 109 -1.73 2.39 2.66
N ALA A 110 -2.81 2.39 3.45
CA ALA A 110 -3.48 3.59 3.94
C ALA A 110 -2.57 4.57 4.69
N VAL A 111 -1.43 4.06 5.16
CA VAL A 111 -0.48 4.77 6.00
C VAL A 111 0.83 5.14 5.30
N ARG A 112 0.81 5.26 3.96
CA ARG A 112 1.90 5.81 3.14
C ARG A 112 1.46 7.10 2.42
N PRO A 113 1.27 8.20 3.15
CA PRO A 113 0.74 9.44 2.58
C PRO A 113 1.71 10.15 1.65
N CYS A 114 3.00 9.75 1.71
CA CYS A 114 4.09 10.44 1.04
C CYS A 114 4.48 9.82 -0.31
N ILE A 115 3.61 9.02 -0.95
CA ILE A 115 3.84 8.64 -2.34
C ILE A 115 3.74 9.87 -3.26
N ASP A 116 4.61 9.98 -4.26
CA ASP A 116 4.65 11.13 -5.17
C ASP A 116 4.39 10.75 -6.63
N VAL A 117 4.07 11.76 -7.44
CA VAL A 117 3.76 11.62 -8.85
C VAL A 117 4.91 11.03 -9.66
N THR A 118 6.15 11.39 -9.35
CA THR A 118 7.34 10.90 -10.07
C THR A 118 7.54 9.41 -9.85
N THR A 119 7.41 8.97 -8.59
CA THR A 119 7.53 7.57 -8.21
C THR A 119 6.39 6.73 -8.79
N LEU A 120 5.14 7.27 -8.78
CA LEU A 120 3.99 6.59 -9.38
C LEU A 120 4.11 6.49 -10.90
N ASN A 121 4.53 7.56 -11.59
CA ASN A 121 4.72 7.52 -13.04
C ASN A 121 5.81 6.52 -13.43
N ARG A 122 6.89 6.41 -12.65
CA ARG A 122 7.91 5.38 -12.86
C ARG A 122 7.32 3.98 -12.75
N LEU A 123 6.53 3.71 -11.71
CA LEU A 123 5.86 2.42 -11.54
C LEU A 123 4.98 2.08 -12.74
N LEU A 124 4.15 3.02 -13.20
CA LEU A 124 3.27 2.83 -14.34
C LEU A 124 4.05 2.56 -15.63
N HIS A 125 5.07 3.37 -15.90
CA HIS A 125 5.88 3.26 -17.11
C HIS A 125 6.66 1.93 -17.16
N GLU A 126 7.30 1.54 -16.05
CA GLU A 126 8.08 0.32 -16.01
C GLU A 126 7.23 -0.95 -16.03
N LEU A 127 5.95 -0.87 -15.65
CA LEU A 127 5.04 -2.03 -15.66
C LEU A 127 4.06 -2.04 -16.84
N GLU A 128 4.11 -1.06 -17.74
CA GLU A 128 3.15 -0.95 -18.85
C GLU A 128 3.08 -2.23 -19.68
N GLU A 129 4.24 -2.75 -20.08
CA GLU A 129 4.40 -3.97 -20.87
C GLU A 129 4.67 -5.22 -20.01
N GLU A 130 4.64 -5.09 -18.68
CA GLU A 130 4.95 -6.20 -17.79
C GLU A 130 3.76 -7.18 -17.71
N PRO A 131 3.97 -8.46 -18.04
CA PRO A 131 2.87 -9.44 -18.07
C PRO A 131 2.34 -9.79 -16.67
N VAL A 132 3.19 -9.74 -15.65
CA VAL A 132 2.85 -10.09 -14.25
C VAL A 132 2.46 -8.87 -13.45
N GLY A 133 3.28 -7.84 -13.50
CA GLY A 133 3.24 -6.68 -12.64
C GLY A 133 4.45 -6.62 -11.72
N GLY A 134 4.38 -5.76 -10.70
CA GLY A 134 5.51 -5.54 -9.79
C GLY A 134 5.17 -4.61 -8.65
N LEU A 135 6.20 -4.15 -7.98
CA LEU A 135 6.07 -3.33 -6.78
C LEU A 135 7.16 -2.27 -6.69
N LEU A 136 6.84 -1.19 -5.99
CA LEU A 136 7.87 -0.26 -5.55
C LEU A 136 8.74 -0.92 -4.48
N ALA A 137 10.04 -0.75 -4.58
CA ALA A 137 10.98 -1.19 -3.55
C ALA A 137 12.21 -0.29 -3.53
N VAL A 138 12.95 -0.27 -2.43
CA VAL A 138 14.24 0.43 -2.30
C VAL A 138 15.33 -0.55 -1.87
N PRO A 139 16.55 -0.46 -2.42
CA PRO A 139 17.66 -1.27 -1.96
C PRO A 139 17.90 -1.04 -0.46
N LEU A 140 18.19 -2.11 0.26
CA LEU A 140 18.50 -2.02 1.69
C LEU A 140 19.88 -1.37 1.89
N CYS A 141 19.90 -0.22 2.54
CA CYS A 141 21.13 0.58 2.75
C CYS A 141 21.85 0.22 4.05
N ASP A 142 21.11 -0.11 5.12
CA ASP A 142 21.67 -0.33 6.43
C ASP A 142 22.24 -1.74 6.61
N THR A 143 23.17 -1.89 7.57
CA THR A 143 23.68 -3.20 7.97
C THR A 143 22.63 -3.95 8.76
N LEU A 144 22.28 -5.15 8.31
CA LEU A 144 21.32 -6.01 9.01
C LEU A 144 21.95 -6.76 10.16
N LYS A 145 21.27 -6.78 11.30
CA LYS A 145 21.62 -7.60 12.46
C LYS A 145 20.51 -8.61 12.73
N ARG A 146 20.87 -9.87 12.87
CA ARG A 146 19.95 -10.87 13.43
C ARG A 146 19.96 -10.71 14.93
N ALA A 147 18.77 -10.58 15.51
CA ALA A 147 18.62 -10.45 16.95
C ALA A 147 18.47 -11.83 17.60
N GLU A 148 19.06 -11.98 18.79
CA GLU A 148 18.75 -13.01 19.75
C GLU A 148 17.98 -12.39 20.92
N VAL A 149 16.86 -12.99 21.30
CA VAL A 149 15.99 -12.51 22.39
C VAL A 149 16.23 -13.37 23.63
N GLY A 150 16.68 -12.74 24.72
CA GLY A 150 16.95 -13.36 26.00
C GLY A 150 16.73 -12.37 27.13
N ALA A 151 17.70 -12.20 28.03
CA ALA A 151 17.69 -11.15 29.06
C ALA A 151 17.83 -9.70 28.51
N GLY A 152 17.52 -9.50 27.24
CA GLY A 152 17.56 -8.31 26.42
C GLY A 152 17.71 -8.70 24.96
N VAL A 153 17.58 -7.73 24.05
CA VAL A 153 17.79 -7.94 22.60
C VAL A 153 19.29 -7.70 22.31
N ARG A 154 19.98 -8.73 21.80
CA ARG A 154 21.40 -8.67 21.45
C ARG A 154 21.61 -9.02 19.98
N ALA A 155 22.67 -8.48 19.34
CA ALA A 155 23.05 -8.88 18.01
C ALA A 155 23.71 -10.27 18.03
N ALA A 156 23.04 -11.27 17.44
CA ALA A 156 23.60 -12.62 17.28
C ALA A 156 24.56 -12.69 16.08
N SER A 157 24.17 -12.08 14.94
CA SER A 157 24.99 -12.07 13.72
C SER A 157 24.75 -10.82 12.87
N THR A 158 25.66 -10.60 11.90
CA THR A 158 25.46 -9.65 10.80
C THR A 158 25.01 -10.44 9.57
N GLU A 159 23.92 -9.99 8.94
CA GLU A 159 23.36 -10.63 7.75
C GLU A 159 23.84 -9.93 6.47
N PRO A 160 24.13 -10.69 5.40
CA PRO A 160 24.41 -10.10 4.10
C PRO A 160 23.17 -9.35 3.57
N ARG A 161 23.40 -8.14 3.04
CA ARG A 161 22.30 -7.33 2.47
C ARG A 161 22.31 -7.25 0.94
N ASN A 162 23.29 -7.86 0.28
CA ASN A 162 23.42 -7.84 -1.18
C ASN A 162 22.17 -8.47 -1.83
N GLY A 163 21.55 -7.72 -2.76
CA GLY A 163 20.33 -8.16 -3.44
C GLY A 163 19.05 -8.06 -2.60
N LEU A 164 19.11 -7.53 -1.37
CA LEU A 164 17.92 -7.30 -0.56
C LEU A 164 17.32 -5.92 -0.81
N TRP A 165 16.00 -5.89 -0.94
CA TRP A 165 15.21 -4.69 -1.14
C TRP A 165 14.10 -4.61 -0.10
N CYS A 166 13.79 -3.41 0.35
CA CYS A 166 12.65 -3.12 1.21
C CYS A 166 11.43 -2.87 0.33
N ALA A 167 10.48 -3.80 0.36
CA ALA A 167 9.22 -3.67 -0.38
C ALA A 167 8.42 -2.45 0.11
N GLN A 168 7.87 -1.72 -0.85
CA GLN A 168 6.95 -0.62 -0.61
C GLN A 168 5.63 -0.87 -1.33
N THR A 169 4.68 0.03 -1.15
CA THR A 169 3.46 0.10 -1.94
C THR A 169 3.38 1.47 -2.65
N PRO A 170 2.68 1.57 -3.83
CA PRO A 170 1.80 0.57 -4.43
C PRO A 170 2.52 -0.66 -4.96
N GLN A 171 1.79 -1.79 -4.88
CA GLN A 171 2.09 -3.01 -5.61
C GLN A 171 1.03 -3.13 -6.70
N MET A 172 1.45 -3.31 -7.95
CA MET A 172 0.59 -3.20 -9.13
C MET A 172 0.62 -4.49 -9.93
N PHE A 173 -0.54 -5.13 -10.07
CA PHE A 173 -0.70 -6.40 -10.75
C PHE A 173 -1.93 -6.40 -11.67
N ARG A 174 -1.92 -7.26 -12.71
CA ARG A 174 -3.13 -7.56 -13.48
C ARG A 174 -4.19 -8.14 -12.54
N TYR A 175 -5.45 -7.71 -12.70
CA TYR A 175 -6.54 -8.18 -11.84
C TYR A 175 -6.64 -9.72 -11.80
N ALA A 176 -6.56 -10.38 -12.95
CA ALA A 176 -6.66 -11.84 -13.01
C ALA A 176 -5.55 -12.53 -12.22
N ILE A 177 -4.30 -12.05 -12.34
CA ILE A 177 -3.14 -12.62 -11.65
C ILE A 177 -3.29 -12.43 -10.13
N LEU A 178 -3.56 -11.20 -9.69
CA LEU A 178 -3.71 -10.90 -8.27
C LEU A 178 -4.87 -11.68 -7.64
N ASN A 179 -6.01 -11.73 -8.34
CA ASN A 179 -7.18 -12.48 -7.86
C ASN A 179 -6.89 -13.99 -7.75
N HIS A 180 -6.19 -14.56 -8.75
CA HIS A 180 -5.78 -15.96 -8.69
C HIS A 180 -4.81 -16.24 -7.54
N ALA A 181 -3.82 -15.37 -7.34
CA ALA A 181 -2.84 -15.49 -6.27
C ALA A 181 -3.49 -15.46 -4.88
N LEU A 182 -4.34 -14.45 -4.61
CA LEU A 182 -4.98 -14.27 -3.30
C LEU A 182 -6.04 -15.32 -2.99
N ARG A 183 -6.63 -15.96 -4.00
CA ARG A 183 -7.56 -17.08 -3.78
C ARG A 183 -6.86 -18.38 -3.37
N ARG A 184 -5.59 -18.56 -3.72
CA ARG A 184 -4.79 -19.76 -3.42
C ARG A 184 -3.95 -19.62 -2.15
N ALA A 185 -3.61 -18.39 -1.80
CA ALA A 185 -2.76 -18.10 -0.65
C ALA A 185 -3.52 -18.21 0.68
N ASP A 186 -2.80 -18.56 1.74
CA ASP A 186 -3.24 -18.28 3.10
C ASP A 186 -3.04 -16.78 3.39
N VAL A 187 -4.06 -16.00 3.03
CA VAL A 187 -3.99 -14.54 3.10
C VAL A 187 -3.79 -14.00 4.52
N ALA A 188 -4.04 -14.82 5.55
CA ALA A 188 -3.80 -14.44 6.94
C ALA A 188 -2.29 -14.35 7.25
N GLN A 189 -1.46 -15.10 6.54
CA GLN A 189 -0.01 -15.18 6.72
C GLN A 189 0.77 -14.30 5.72
N LEU A 190 0.10 -13.70 4.75
CA LEU A 190 0.77 -12.87 3.75
C LEU A 190 1.36 -11.58 4.36
N LEU A 191 2.59 -11.30 3.99
CA LEU A 191 3.26 -10.03 4.30
C LEU A 191 2.82 -8.92 3.32
N ASP A 192 2.69 -9.28 2.03
CA ASP A 192 2.24 -8.38 0.96
C ASP A 192 1.64 -9.16 -0.23
N GLU A 193 1.22 -8.44 -1.28
CA GLU A 193 0.61 -9.03 -2.47
C GLU A 193 1.65 -9.72 -3.36
N ALA A 194 2.87 -9.19 -3.41
CA ALA A 194 3.96 -9.77 -4.18
C ALA A 194 4.26 -11.20 -3.73
N GLN A 195 4.26 -11.46 -2.41
CA GLN A 195 4.45 -12.81 -1.86
C GLN A 195 3.39 -13.81 -2.37
N ALA A 196 2.13 -13.39 -2.49
CA ALA A 196 1.08 -14.25 -3.04
C ALA A 196 1.31 -14.55 -4.53
N VAL A 197 1.78 -13.57 -5.29
CA VAL A 197 2.09 -13.70 -6.71
C VAL A 197 3.34 -14.56 -6.92
N GLU A 198 4.38 -14.39 -6.10
CA GLU A 198 5.58 -15.22 -6.09
C GLU A 198 5.26 -16.71 -5.86
N ALA A 199 4.28 -17.00 -5.01
CA ALA A 199 3.83 -18.39 -4.76
C ALA A 199 3.20 -19.07 -5.99
N LEU A 200 2.88 -18.32 -7.05
CA LEU A 200 2.49 -18.86 -8.35
C LEU A 200 3.68 -19.29 -9.22
N GLY A 201 4.92 -19.11 -8.74
CA GLY A 201 6.14 -19.43 -9.46
C GLY A 201 6.60 -18.34 -10.45
N VAL A 202 6.02 -17.13 -10.37
CA VAL A 202 6.40 -15.98 -11.19
C VAL A 202 7.18 -14.95 -10.38
N LYS A 203 7.88 -14.04 -11.05
CA LYS A 203 8.75 -13.07 -10.38
C LYS A 203 8.25 -11.64 -10.65
N PRO A 204 7.59 -10.99 -9.68
CA PRO A 204 7.20 -9.58 -9.80
C PRO A 204 8.41 -8.68 -10.05
N ARG A 205 8.24 -7.63 -10.87
CA ARG A 205 9.29 -6.66 -11.14
C ARG A 205 9.49 -5.74 -9.93
N LEU A 206 10.73 -5.52 -9.51
CA LEU A 206 11.09 -4.49 -8.53
C LEU A 206 11.32 -3.17 -9.27
N VAL A 207 10.49 -2.17 -8.98
CA VAL A 207 10.62 -0.81 -9.51
C VAL A 207 11.19 0.09 -8.43
N GLN A 208 12.16 0.94 -8.79
CA GLN A 208 12.81 1.85 -7.84
C GLN A 208 11.80 2.77 -7.18
N GLY A 209 11.59 2.57 -5.89
CA GLY A 209 10.77 3.40 -5.02
C GLY A 209 11.51 4.64 -4.51
N SER A 210 10.98 5.22 -3.44
CA SER A 210 11.56 6.41 -2.80
C SER A 210 11.69 6.20 -1.29
N PRO A 211 12.82 6.55 -0.65
CA PRO A 211 12.90 6.60 0.81
C PRO A 211 11.88 7.55 1.44
N ALA A 212 11.44 8.58 0.70
CA ALA A 212 10.40 9.50 1.14
C ALA A 212 8.98 8.88 1.16
N ASN A 213 8.77 7.70 0.54
CA ASN A 213 7.51 6.97 0.61
C ASN A 213 7.40 6.19 1.93
N VAL A 214 7.50 6.92 3.04
CA VAL A 214 7.52 6.37 4.40
C VAL A 214 6.20 5.69 4.77
N LYS A 215 6.30 4.62 5.56
CA LYS A 215 5.15 3.94 6.16
C LYS A 215 5.01 4.42 7.60
N VAL A 216 3.99 5.20 7.90
CA VAL A 216 3.67 5.63 9.26
C VAL A 216 3.29 4.39 10.09
N THR A 217 4.20 3.98 10.97
CA THR A 217 4.06 2.78 11.80
C THR A 217 3.97 3.14 13.28
N TYR A 218 4.77 4.09 13.71
CA TYR A 218 4.85 4.60 15.07
C TYR A 218 4.41 6.07 15.12
N PRO A 219 4.02 6.61 16.31
CA PRO A 219 3.62 8.01 16.47
C PRO A 219 4.66 9.01 15.97
N GLU A 220 5.95 8.74 16.18
CA GLU A 220 7.07 9.57 15.75
C GLU A 220 7.20 9.70 14.22
N ASP A 221 6.69 8.73 13.45
CA ASP A 221 6.70 8.80 11.98
C ASP A 221 5.78 9.90 11.42
N ILE A 222 4.83 10.39 12.23
CA ILE A 222 3.95 11.50 11.84
C ILE A 222 4.76 12.75 11.52
N ALA A 223 5.70 13.13 12.40
CA ALA A 223 6.51 14.32 12.19
C ALA A 223 7.36 14.23 10.91
N LEU A 224 7.90 13.04 10.62
CA LEU A 224 8.64 12.80 9.37
C LEU A 224 7.74 12.93 8.15
N ALA A 225 6.55 12.30 8.17
CA ALA A 225 5.60 12.39 7.06
C ALA A 225 5.14 13.83 6.83
N GLU A 226 4.88 14.59 7.90
CA GLU A 226 4.50 16.00 7.84
C GLU A 226 5.59 16.87 7.20
N ALA A 227 6.85 16.69 7.61
CA ALA A 227 7.98 17.40 7.04
C ALA A 227 8.14 17.11 5.53
N ILE A 228 7.98 15.84 5.09
CA ILE A 228 8.03 15.46 3.68
C ILE A 228 6.90 16.12 2.88
N LEU A 229 5.67 16.08 3.39
CA LEU A 229 4.52 16.67 2.73
C LEU A 229 4.64 18.20 2.64
N ALA A 230 5.06 18.87 3.70
CA ALA A 230 5.26 20.32 3.74
C ALA A 230 6.38 20.76 2.77
N GLY A 231 7.43 19.97 2.61
CA GLY A 231 8.51 20.25 1.65
C GLY A 231 8.03 20.28 0.20
N ARG A 232 7.03 19.46 -0.15
CA ARG A 232 6.46 19.40 -1.52
C ARG A 232 5.58 20.58 -1.90
N THR A 233 4.94 21.21 -0.93
CA THR A 233 4.11 22.40 -1.17
C THR A 233 4.92 23.68 -1.39
N ARG A 234 6.23 23.64 -1.09
CA ARG A 234 7.15 24.78 -1.20
C ARG A 234 7.98 24.78 -2.48
N THR A 235 7.93 23.71 -3.25
CA THR A 235 8.60 23.68 -4.56
C THR A 235 7.64 24.23 -5.60
N PRO A 236 8.00 25.36 -6.31
CA PRO A 236 7.15 26.00 -7.29
C PRO A 236 6.86 25.12 -8.50
#